data_e863015afe9a9d5aba3b85a9722794e0
#
_entry.id   e863015afe9a9d5aba3b85a9722794e0
#
_cell.length_a   1.000
_cell.length_b   1.000
_cell.length_c   1.000
_cell.angle_alpha   90.00
_cell.angle_beta   90.00
_cell.angle_gamma   90.00
#
_symmetry.space_group_name_H-M   'P 1'
#
loop_
_entity.id
_entity.type
_entity.pdbx_description
1 polymer ?
#
loop_
_entity_poly.entity_id
_entity_poly.type
_entity_poly.pdbx_seq_one_letter_code
_entity_poly.pdbx_strand_id
1 'polypeptide(L)'
;EDCYAMQRLIRAAIGTNNIDNCSRVCHSPTSFALRKSLGLSGATGSFSDIDAADVAIIIGANPTEGHPVVGARIKQATLRGLKLITIDPRRIELSDYGVLHLSPRPGTNAAVMLGLAHVAARDGLTDEAFIEQRTTAYDEVEALIAHYTPDHTQEITGIPAADIERAAHIYAEAENASILWGLGVTEHKYGSEVVRLICNLALMTGHLSRPGSALLPLRGQNNVQGSSDMGALPDTYTAYRRVDNEPVARAFEQRWGVQLSRQVGYKVPEMFEAAVEGKLKAMYIFGEDVAQTDPNTTHVIKALENLEFLVCQDIFETETTKYADVVLPASAFLEKSGTFTNAERRFQLVAPAIDPPGDAKPDLEIIQLVSSALGHDMGYADSAEVMDEIAALTPEYAGVSHERVGRTGLQWPVAPDGTDSPILYVDEFSLPGGKAQFAALPYK
;
A
#
# COMPACT_ATOMS: atom_id res chain seq x y z
N GLU A 1 -13.54 8.24 3.40
CA GLU A 1 -14.89 8.34 2.84
C GLU A 1 -14.90 9.04 1.48
N ASP A 2 -14.15 10.14 1.28
CA ASP A 2 -14.11 10.88 0.00
C ASP A 2 -13.78 9.97 -1.19
N CYS A 3 -12.74 9.10 -1.04
CA CYS A 3 -12.37 8.14 -2.07
C CYS A 3 -13.47 7.10 -2.35
N TYR A 4 -14.27 6.74 -1.35
CA TYR A 4 -15.44 5.88 -1.53
C TYR A 4 -16.56 6.60 -2.29
N ALA A 5 -16.84 7.84 -1.94
CA ALA A 5 -17.80 8.66 -2.67
C ALA A 5 -17.36 8.89 -4.13
N MET A 6 -16.05 9.11 -4.36
CA MET A 6 -15.51 9.25 -5.70
C MET A 6 -15.67 7.96 -6.52
N GLN A 7 -15.38 6.76 -5.96
CA GLN A 7 -15.62 5.53 -6.69
C GLN A 7 -17.12 5.32 -7.00
N ARG A 8 -18.03 5.74 -6.09
CA ARG A 8 -19.48 5.69 -6.34
C ARG A 8 -19.89 6.65 -7.47
N LEU A 9 -19.36 7.88 -7.50
CA LEU A 9 -19.53 8.83 -8.60
C LEU A 9 -19.13 8.20 -9.94
N ILE A 10 -17.89 7.68 -10.02
CA ILE A 10 -17.35 7.13 -11.28
C ILE A 10 -18.11 5.87 -11.72
N ARG A 11 -18.42 4.97 -10.78
CA ARG A 11 -19.04 3.68 -11.12
C ARG A 11 -20.55 3.78 -11.32
N ALA A 12 -21.25 4.55 -10.48
CA ALA A 12 -22.70 4.59 -10.48
C ALA A 12 -23.29 5.73 -11.33
N ALA A 13 -22.72 6.94 -11.27
CA ALA A 13 -23.21 8.08 -12.04
C ALA A 13 -22.63 8.12 -13.46
N ILE A 14 -21.34 7.86 -13.64
CA ILE A 14 -20.67 7.87 -14.96
C ILE A 14 -20.74 6.50 -15.64
N GLY A 15 -20.75 5.40 -14.87
CA GLY A 15 -20.95 4.04 -15.38
C GLY A 15 -19.67 3.34 -15.87
N THR A 16 -18.50 3.72 -15.34
CA THR A 16 -17.21 3.12 -15.69
C THR A 16 -16.40 2.68 -14.47
N ASN A 17 -15.46 1.75 -14.67
CA ASN A 17 -14.45 1.40 -13.68
C ASN A 17 -13.10 2.09 -13.94
N ASN A 18 -13.03 3.10 -14.79
CA ASN A 18 -11.82 3.89 -15.03
C ASN A 18 -11.59 4.84 -13.85
N ILE A 19 -11.19 4.29 -12.73
CA ILE A 19 -10.76 5.00 -11.52
C ILE A 19 -9.50 4.34 -10.99
N ASP A 20 -8.51 5.14 -10.64
CA ASP A 20 -7.26 4.66 -10.03
C ASP A 20 -6.69 5.77 -9.14
N ASN A 21 -5.58 5.53 -8.46
CA ASN A 21 -4.97 6.51 -7.57
C ASN A 21 -3.43 6.42 -7.62
N CYS A 22 -2.75 7.36 -6.96
CA CYS A 22 -1.29 7.50 -6.95
C CYS A 22 -0.54 6.24 -6.50
N SER A 23 -1.18 5.30 -5.77
CA SER A 23 -0.54 4.04 -5.38
C SER A 23 -0.09 3.22 -6.59
N ARG A 24 -0.66 3.48 -7.78
CA ARG A 24 -0.32 2.77 -9.02
C ARG A 24 1.16 2.83 -9.34
N VAL A 25 1.77 3.97 -9.20
CA VAL A 25 3.21 4.19 -9.40
C VAL A 25 4.01 4.11 -8.10
N CYS A 26 3.36 4.01 -6.95
CA CYS A 26 3.96 4.03 -5.62
C CYS A 26 4.05 2.61 -5.01
N HIS A 27 3.00 2.14 -4.35
CA HIS A 27 2.96 0.90 -3.58
C HIS A 27 1.96 -0.17 -4.11
N SER A 28 1.42 -0.02 -5.33
CA SER A 28 0.68 -1.12 -5.97
C SER A 28 1.48 -2.42 -6.07
N PRO A 29 2.82 -2.38 -6.34
CA PRO A 29 3.65 -3.57 -6.26
C PRO A 29 3.59 -4.26 -4.90
N THR A 30 3.59 -3.50 -3.80
CA THR A 30 3.40 -4.03 -2.43
C THR A 30 2.03 -4.69 -2.27
N SER A 31 0.96 -3.99 -2.63
CA SER A 31 -0.42 -4.49 -2.49
C SER A 31 -0.64 -5.77 -3.28
N PHE A 32 -0.12 -5.83 -4.52
CA PHE A 32 -0.17 -7.03 -5.33
C PHE A 32 0.61 -8.19 -4.70
N ALA A 33 1.85 -7.94 -4.26
CA ALA A 33 2.75 -8.95 -3.73
C ALA A 33 2.23 -9.55 -2.41
N LEU A 34 1.84 -8.69 -1.45
CA LEU A 34 1.29 -9.14 -0.17
C LEU A 34 0.02 -9.96 -0.36
N ARG A 35 -0.90 -9.50 -1.22
CA ARG A 35 -2.13 -10.25 -1.53
C ARG A 35 -1.85 -11.60 -2.17
N LYS A 36 -0.84 -11.70 -3.06
CA LYS A 36 -0.46 -12.96 -3.71
C LYS A 36 0.27 -13.92 -2.78
N SER A 37 1.07 -13.42 -1.85
CA SER A 37 1.87 -14.27 -0.96
C SER A 37 1.15 -14.56 0.37
N LEU A 38 0.31 -13.62 0.89
CA LEU A 38 -0.26 -13.70 2.23
C LEU A 38 -1.80 -13.57 2.27
N GLY A 39 -2.41 -12.94 1.24
CA GLY A 39 -3.86 -12.81 1.08
C GLY A 39 -4.44 -11.42 1.27
N LEU A 40 -3.84 -10.52 2.04
CA LEU A 40 -4.27 -9.14 2.25
C LEU A 40 -3.25 -8.12 1.74
N SER A 41 -3.68 -6.90 1.49
CA SER A 41 -2.88 -5.86 0.84
C SER A 41 -2.28 -4.80 1.79
N GLY A 42 -2.18 -5.08 3.07
CA GLY A 42 -1.67 -4.15 4.07
C GLY A 42 -0.50 -4.69 4.88
N ALA A 43 0.09 -3.85 5.73
CA ALA A 43 1.10 -4.25 6.69
C ALA A 43 0.62 -5.45 7.53
N THR A 44 1.52 -6.36 7.90
CA THR A 44 1.13 -7.54 8.68
C THR A 44 1.06 -7.28 10.18
N GLY A 45 1.62 -6.17 10.63
CA GLY A 45 1.66 -5.73 12.01
C GLY A 45 1.47 -4.23 12.14
N SER A 46 1.91 -3.68 13.27
CA SER A 46 1.82 -2.28 13.66
C SER A 46 3.21 -1.63 13.76
N PHE A 47 3.26 -0.32 13.79
CA PHE A 47 4.52 0.38 14.10
C PHE A 47 5.04 0.10 15.51
N SER A 48 4.19 -0.36 16.44
CA SER A 48 4.60 -0.83 17.76
C SER A 48 5.47 -2.10 17.70
N ASP A 49 5.37 -2.90 16.64
CA ASP A 49 6.22 -4.07 16.45
C ASP A 49 7.71 -3.72 16.30
N ILE A 50 8.02 -2.48 15.88
CA ILE A 50 9.40 -1.96 15.86
C ILE A 50 10.00 -1.94 17.29
N ASP A 51 9.18 -1.64 18.31
CA ASP A 51 9.64 -1.59 19.70
C ASP A 51 9.81 -2.99 20.31
N ALA A 52 9.13 -3.99 19.77
CA ALA A 52 9.14 -5.37 20.23
C ALA A 52 10.10 -6.27 19.43
N ALA A 53 10.66 -5.77 18.33
CA ALA A 53 11.60 -6.51 17.51
C ALA A 53 13.03 -6.51 18.09
N ASP A 54 13.75 -7.63 17.94
CA ASP A 54 15.19 -7.73 18.22
C ASP A 54 16.00 -7.22 17.03
N VAL A 55 15.48 -7.44 15.83
CA VAL A 55 16.11 -7.04 14.56
C VAL A 55 15.11 -6.35 13.66
N ALA A 56 15.56 -5.31 12.96
CA ALA A 56 14.81 -4.73 11.84
C ALA A 56 15.70 -4.59 10.61
N ILE A 57 15.15 -4.94 9.44
CA ILE A 57 15.72 -4.60 8.13
C ILE A 57 14.95 -3.42 7.57
N ILE A 58 15.65 -2.38 7.12
CA ILE A 58 15.08 -1.30 6.31
C ILE A 58 15.70 -1.38 4.92
N ILE A 59 14.87 -1.56 3.90
CA ILE A 59 15.33 -1.67 2.52
C ILE A 59 14.64 -0.63 1.61
N GLY A 60 15.45 0.14 0.87
CA GLY A 60 14.95 1.11 -0.10
C GLY A 60 14.02 2.16 0.49
N ALA A 61 14.31 2.62 1.71
CA ALA A 61 13.55 3.64 2.42
C ALA A 61 14.46 4.52 3.27
N ASN A 62 14.14 5.82 3.36
CA ASN A 62 14.76 6.76 4.28
C ASN A 62 13.71 7.32 5.25
N PRO A 63 13.36 6.58 6.32
CA PRO A 63 12.31 7.01 7.24
C PRO A 63 12.59 8.31 7.97
N THR A 64 13.85 8.69 8.16
CA THR A 64 14.21 9.97 8.80
C THR A 64 13.68 11.17 8.02
N GLU A 65 13.69 11.09 6.68
CA GLU A 65 13.19 12.15 5.79
C GLU A 65 11.72 11.94 5.40
N GLY A 66 11.36 10.72 4.94
CA GLY A 66 10.02 10.45 4.40
C GLY A 66 8.95 10.10 5.45
N HIS A 67 9.36 9.62 6.64
CA HIS A 67 8.46 9.16 7.72
C HIS A 67 9.05 9.52 9.08
N PRO A 68 9.21 10.80 9.42
CA PRO A 68 10.04 11.26 10.56
C PRO A 68 9.60 10.67 11.90
N VAL A 69 8.30 10.44 12.13
CA VAL A 69 7.80 9.83 13.36
C VAL A 69 8.25 8.37 13.47
N VAL A 70 8.17 7.61 12.36
CA VAL A 70 8.66 6.21 12.30
C VAL A 70 10.19 6.20 12.42
N GLY A 71 10.89 7.10 11.75
CA GLY A 71 12.35 7.26 11.86
C GLY A 71 12.80 7.54 13.29
N ALA A 72 12.11 8.41 14.02
CA ALA A 72 12.37 8.68 15.44
C ALA A 72 12.12 7.44 16.31
N ARG A 73 11.05 6.69 16.05
CA ARG A 73 10.75 5.42 16.76
C ARG A 73 11.86 4.39 16.55
N ILE A 74 12.32 4.21 15.31
CA ILE A 74 13.42 3.29 14.97
C ILE A 74 14.69 3.69 15.71
N LYS A 75 15.09 4.98 15.71
CA LYS A 75 16.25 5.46 16.46
C LYS A 75 16.13 5.15 17.96
N GLN A 76 14.98 5.40 18.55
CA GLN A 76 14.73 5.07 19.95
C GLN A 76 14.79 3.57 20.22
N ALA A 77 14.26 2.74 19.32
CA ALA A 77 14.34 1.28 19.43
C ALA A 77 15.80 0.79 19.36
N THR A 78 16.62 1.34 18.45
CA THR A 78 18.06 0.99 18.36
C THR A 78 18.82 1.36 19.64
N LEU A 79 18.51 2.50 20.25
CA LEU A 79 19.09 2.90 21.53
C LEU A 79 18.68 1.97 22.69
N ARG A 80 17.59 1.23 22.55
CA ARG A 80 17.15 0.21 23.51
C ARG A 80 17.63 -1.21 23.18
N GLY A 81 18.36 -1.39 22.07
CA GLY A 81 18.98 -2.67 21.71
C GLY A 81 18.52 -3.32 20.41
N LEU A 82 17.56 -2.73 19.68
CA LEU A 82 17.19 -3.19 18.35
C LEU A 82 18.43 -3.20 17.43
N LYS A 83 18.71 -4.33 16.82
CA LYS A 83 19.75 -4.44 15.80
C LYS A 83 19.18 -4.03 14.44
N LEU A 84 19.61 -2.88 13.95
CA LEU A 84 19.13 -2.34 12.67
C LEU A 84 20.08 -2.71 11.53
N ILE A 85 19.55 -3.27 10.44
CA ILE A 85 20.24 -3.48 9.16
C ILE A 85 19.60 -2.51 8.15
N THR A 86 20.41 -1.67 7.50
CA THR A 86 19.95 -0.79 6.43
C THR A 86 20.47 -1.30 5.07
N ILE A 87 19.58 -1.38 4.08
CA ILE A 87 19.86 -1.81 2.70
C ILE A 87 19.47 -0.69 1.76
N ASP A 88 20.42 0.13 1.38
CA ASP A 88 20.21 1.29 0.50
C ASP A 88 21.51 1.64 -0.23
N PRO A 89 21.48 2.02 -1.52
CA PRO A 89 22.68 2.48 -2.22
C PRO A 89 23.33 3.70 -1.56
N ARG A 90 22.55 4.54 -0.90
CA ARG A 90 23.02 5.68 -0.11
C ARG A 90 23.18 5.30 1.35
N ARG A 91 24.20 5.84 2.01
CA ARG A 91 24.28 5.81 3.46
C ARG A 91 23.29 6.84 4.02
N ILE A 92 22.15 6.37 4.51
CA ILE A 92 21.10 7.19 5.14
C ILE A 92 21.42 7.42 6.62
N GLU A 93 20.79 8.41 7.26
CA GLU A 93 21.03 8.71 8.68
C GLU A 93 20.85 7.49 9.61
N LEU A 94 19.84 6.66 9.36
CA LEU A 94 19.59 5.44 10.13
C LEU A 94 20.74 4.41 10.02
N SER A 95 21.59 4.49 9.00
CA SER A 95 22.75 3.61 8.88
C SER A 95 23.78 3.86 10.00
N ASP A 96 23.80 5.06 10.60
CA ASP A 96 24.67 5.39 11.72
C ASP A 96 24.18 4.83 13.06
N TYR A 97 22.90 4.44 13.13
CA TYR A 97 22.31 3.72 14.25
C TYR A 97 22.33 2.20 14.04
N GLY A 98 22.59 1.76 12.80
CA GLY A 98 22.56 0.35 12.42
C GLY A 98 23.81 -0.42 12.81
N VAL A 99 23.64 -1.72 13.01
CA VAL A 99 24.75 -2.66 13.21
C VAL A 99 25.42 -3.07 11.88
N LEU A 100 24.70 -2.85 10.76
CA LEU A 100 25.17 -3.17 9.41
C LEU A 100 24.47 -2.27 8.37
N HIS A 101 25.25 -1.82 7.38
CA HIS A 101 24.75 -1.14 6.20
C HIS A 101 25.20 -1.87 4.95
N LEU A 102 24.24 -2.32 4.15
CA LEU A 102 24.47 -2.95 2.85
C LEU A 102 24.17 -1.92 1.75
N SER A 103 25.15 -1.67 0.87
CA SER A 103 25.03 -0.73 -0.24
C SER A 103 24.95 -1.46 -1.59
N PRO A 104 23.78 -1.92 -2.03
CA PRO A 104 23.63 -2.63 -3.29
C PRO A 104 23.72 -1.68 -4.49
N ARG A 105 24.14 -2.19 -5.64
CA ARG A 105 23.91 -1.49 -6.91
C ARG A 105 22.42 -1.29 -7.13
N PRO A 106 21.97 -0.11 -7.61
CA PRO A 106 20.55 0.11 -7.94
C PRO A 106 20.01 -0.98 -8.87
N GLY A 107 18.78 -1.47 -8.59
CA GLY A 107 18.13 -2.53 -9.36
C GLY A 107 18.42 -3.96 -8.90
N THR A 108 19.29 -4.17 -7.91
CA THR A 108 19.72 -5.51 -7.47
C THR A 108 19.05 -6.01 -6.18
N ASN A 109 18.00 -5.35 -5.70
CA ASN A 109 17.28 -5.72 -4.46
C ASN A 109 16.84 -7.20 -4.44
N ALA A 110 16.39 -7.74 -5.59
CA ALA A 110 16.00 -9.15 -5.70
C ALA A 110 17.17 -10.09 -5.37
N ALA A 111 18.35 -9.81 -5.93
CA ALA A 111 19.55 -10.63 -5.66
C ALA A 111 19.96 -10.55 -4.18
N VAL A 112 19.82 -9.38 -3.53
CA VAL A 112 20.06 -9.24 -2.08
C VAL A 112 19.14 -10.17 -1.30
N MET A 113 17.82 -10.13 -1.56
CA MET A 113 16.84 -10.98 -0.86
C MET A 113 17.11 -12.48 -1.11
N LEU A 114 17.45 -12.85 -2.33
CA LEU A 114 17.79 -14.25 -2.68
C LEU A 114 19.08 -14.72 -2.00
N GLY A 115 20.09 -13.85 -1.88
CA GLY A 115 21.33 -14.16 -1.16
C GLY A 115 21.11 -14.34 0.34
N LEU A 116 20.31 -13.47 0.98
CA LEU A 116 19.93 -13.64 2.39
C LEU A 116 19.17 -14.95 2.61
N ALA A 117 18.22 -15.27 1.72
CA ALA A 117 17.45 -16.50 1.76
C ALA A 117 18.34 -17.75 1.56
N HIS A 118 19.31 -17.68 0.64
CA HIS A 118 20.29 -18.76 0.45
C HIS A 118 21.05 -19.09 1.73
N VAL A 119 21.60 -18.06 2.39
CA VAL A 119 22.37 -18.25 3.63
C VAL A 119 21.49 -18.83 4.73
N ALA A 120 20.26 -18.31 4.90
CA ALA A 120 19.33 -18.84 5.89
C ALA A 120 19.02 -20.32 5.67
N ALA A 121 18.80 -20.75 4.42
CA ALA A 121 18.56 -22.16 4.09
C ALA A 121 19.84 -23.03 4.25
N ARG A 122 20.98 -22.57 3.72
CA ARG A 122 22.26 -23.29 3.78
C ARG A 122 22.68 -23.61 5.22
N ASP A 123 22.48 -22.66 6.12
CA ASP A 123 22.99 -22.74 7.49
C ASP A 123 21.93 -23.26 8.49
N GLY A 124 20.77 -23.74 7.98
CA GLY A 124 19.70 -24.33 8.80
C GLY A 124 19.00 -23.32 9.72
N LEU A 125 18.90 -22.05 9.28
CA LEU A 125 18.25 -20.96 10.01
C LEU A 125 16.78 -20.75 9.60
N THR A 126 16.20 -21.74 8.93
CA THR A 126 14.79 -21.76 8.53
C THR A 126 13.90 -22.32 9.65
N ASP A 127 12.67 -21.83 9.76
CA ASP A 127 11.65 -22.41 10.61
C ASP A 127 10.88 -23.51 9.84
N GLU A 128 11.43 -24.74 9.86
CA GLU A 128 10.87 -25.88 9.15
C GLU A 128 9.41 -26.16 9.56
N ALA A 129 9.09 -26.01 10.84
CA ALA A 129 7.73 -26.26 11.35
C ALA A 129 6.75 -25.23 10.80
N PHE A 130 7.12 -23.96 10.74
CA PHE A 130 6.31 -22.90 10.14
C PHE A 130 6.13 -23.13 8.63
N ILE A 131 7.21 -23.48 7.93
CA ILE A 131 7.17 -23.77 6.49
C ILE A 131 6.17 -24.88 6.20
N GLU A 132 6.29 -26.02 6.87
CA GLU A 132 5.43 -27.20 6.65
C GLU A 132 3.95 -26.92 6.98
N GLN A 133 3.71 -26.30 8.12
CA GLN A 133 2.35 -26.11 8.63
C GLN A 133 1.62 -24.93 7.98
N ARG A 134 2.34 -23.84 7.68
CA ARG A 134 1.75 -22.54 7.36
C ARG A 134 1.95 -22.08 5.90
N THR A 135 2.71 -22.84 5.09
CA THR A 135 3.09 -22.38 3.74
C THR A 135 2.90 -23.44 2.66
N THR A 136 3.06 -23.03 1.39
CA THR A 136 3.06 -23.88 0.20
C THR A 136 4.16 -23.44 -0.77
N ALA A 137 4.63 -24.36 -1.63
CA ALA A 137 5.60 -24.12 -2.71
C ALA A 137 7.02 -23.71 -2.24
N TYR A 138 7.49 -24.21 -1.08
CA TYR A 138 8.83 -23.92 -0.59
C TYR A 138 9.93 -24.59 -1.43
N ASP A 139 9.73 -25.86 -1.87
CA ASP A 139 10.72 -26.64 -2.61
C ASP A 139 11.21 -25.93 -3.89
N GLU A 140 10.32 -25.21 -4.58
CA GLU A 140 10.66 -24.45 -5.76
C GLU A 140 11.57 -23.25 -5.42
N VAL A 141 11.35 -22.62 -4.26
CA VAL A 141 12.18 -21.51 -3.76
C VAL A 141 13.54 -22.04 -3.32
N GLU A 142 13.59 -23.14 -2.57
CA GLU A 142 14.81 -23.76 -2.11
C GLU A 142 15.73 -24.11 -3.29
N ALA A 143 15.19 -24.74 -4.33
CA ALA A 143 15.91 -25.02 -5.55
C ALA A 143 16.47 -23.78 -6.25
N LEU A 144 15.70 -22.68 -6.27
CA LEU A 144 16.13 -21.42 -6.86
C LEU A 144 17.24 -20.76 -6.07
N ILE A 145 17.06 -20.59 -4.75
CA ILE A 145 18.00 -19.84 -3.90
C ILE A 145 19.36 -20.55 -3.80
N ALA A 146 19.44 -21.87 -4.03
CA ALA A 146 20.69 -22.62 -4.06
C ALA A 146 21.75 -22.01 -5.02
N HIS A 147 21.32 -21.27 -6.04
CA HIS A 147 22.19 -20.61 -7.00
C HIS A 147 22.71 -19.23 -6.53
N TYR A 148 22.12 -18.64 -5.50
CA TYR A 148 22.45 -17.28 -5.03
C TYR A 148 23.42 -17.31 -3.84
N THR A 149 24.56 -17.99 -4.02
CA THR A 149 25.65 -18.01 -3.01
C THR A 149 26.09 -16.59 -2.66
N PRO A 150 26.66 -16.34 -1.49
CA PRO A 150 27.20 -15.03 -1.11
C PRO A 150 28.15 -14.43 -2.15
N ASP A 151 29.04 -15.24 -2.73
CA ASP A 151 29.97 -14.80 -3.78
C ASP A 151 29.23 -14.40 -5.06
N HIS A 152 28.28 -15.20 -5.53
CA HIS A 152 27.48 -14.86 -6.70
C HIS A 152 26.60 -13.61 -6.44
N THR A 153 26.04 -13.50 -5.25
CA THR A 153 25.27 -12.31 -4.85
C THR A 153 26.15 -11.06 -4.79
N GLN A 154 27.41 -11.18 -4.32
CA GLN A 154 28.40 -10.09 -4.36
C GLN A 154 28.69 -9.65 -5.80
N GLU A 155 28.86 -10.57 -6.73
CA GLU A 155 29.09 -10.24 -8.16
C GLU A 155 27.95 -9.37 -8.73
N ILE A 156 26.69 -9.70 -8.41
CA ILE A 156 25.52 -8.97 -8.88
C ILE A 156 25.37 -7.64 -8.14
N THR A 157 25.41 -7.65 -6.82
CA THR A 157 25.00 -6.53 -5.97
C THR A 157 26.13 -5.55 -5.64
N GLY A 158 27.38 -6.02 -5.63
CA GLY A 158 28.55 -5.29 -5.14
C GLY A 158 28.67 -5.29 -3.62
N ILE A 159 27.76 -5.94 -2.87
CA ILE A 159 27.85 -6.11 -1.43
C ILE A 159 28.87 -7.23 -1.15
N PRO A 160 29.82 -7.03 -0.20
CA PRO A 160 30.76 -8.11 0.18
C PRO A 160 30.03 -9.38 0.65
N ALA A 161 30.49 -10.56 0.22
CA ALA A 161 29.89 -11.84 0.58
C ALA A 161 29.77 -12.02 2.11
N ALA A 162 30.80 -11.62 2.85
CA ALA A 162 30.80 -11.67 4.31
C ALA A 162 29.71 -10.78 4.97
N ASP A 163 29.35 -9.66 4.35
CA ASP A 163 28.29 -8.79 4.85
C ASP A 163 26.90 -9.38 4.54
N ILE A 164 26.74 -10.10 3.42
CA ILE A 164 25.52 -10.86 3.10
C ILE A 164 25.31 -11.97 4.13
N GLU A 165 26.36 -12.76 4.42
CA GLU A 165 26.32 -13.80 5.45
C GLU A 165 25.96 -13.22 6.82
N ARG A 166 26.66 -12.15 7.22
CA ARG A 166 26.41 -11.48 8.49
C ARG A 166 24.99 -10.96 8.61
N ALA A 167 24.45 -10.36 7.55
CA ALA A 167 23.08 -9.83 7.54
C ALA A 167 22.04 -10.95 7.70
N ALA A 168 22.24 -12.07 6.97
CA ALA A 168 21.37 -13.23 7.03
C ALA A 168 21.33 -13.84 8.43
N HIS A 169 22.49 -14.03 9.06
CA HIS A 169 22.60 -14.53 10.43
C HIS A 169 21.93 -13.59 11.44
N ILE A 170 22.24 -12.27 11.40
CA ILE A 170 21.63 -11.30 12.31
C ILE A 170 20.10 -11.36 12.23
N TYR A 171 19.54 -11.48 11.01
CA TYR A 171 18.10 -11.49 10.80
C TYR A 171 17.46 -12.83 11.18
N ALA A 172 18.02 -13.95 10.70
CA ALA A 172 17.40 -15.26 10.83
C ALA A 172 17.52 -15.87 12.23
N GLU A 173 18.59 -15.54 12.98
CA GLU A 173 18.80 -16.00 14.37
C GLU A 173 18.02 -15.18 15.41
N ALA A 174 17.35 -14.08 15.00
CA ALA A 174 16.56 -13.27 15.90
C ALA A 174 15.32 -14.04 16.40
N GLU A 175 14.90 -13.79 17.62
CA GLU A 175 13.61 -14.29 18.10
C GLU A 175 12.46 -13.59 17.37
N ASN A 176 12.55 -12.25 17.25
CA ASN A 176 11.55 -11.44 16.55
C ASN A 176 12.23 -10.46 15.58
N ALA A 177 11.85 -10.51 14.31
CA ALA A 177 12.40 -9.60 13.31
C ALA A 177 11.35 -9.03 12.37
N SER A 178 11.51 -7.75 12.04
CA SER A 178 10.63 -7.01 11.14
C SER A 178 11.37 -6.52 9.90
N ILE A 179 10.65 -6.42 8.77
CA ILE A 179 11.18 -5.82 7.54
C ILE A 179 10.33 -4.63 7.14
N LEU A 180 10.98 -3.48 6.96
CA LEU A 180 10.37 -2.24 6.50
C LEU A 180 10.93 -1.91 5.11
N TRP A 181 10.08 -1.42 4.20
CA TRP A 181 10.53 -1.00 2.87
C TRP A 181 9.76 0.20 2.33
N GLY A 182 10.38 0.91 1.40
CA GLY A 182 9.78 2.05 0.73
C GLY A 182 9.88 1.97 -0.79
N LEU A 183 9.83 3.13 -1.43
CA LEU A 183 9.78 3.30 -2.88
C LEU A 183 11.04 2.79 -3.59
N GLY A 184 12.20 2.76 -2.92
CA GLY A 184 13.43 2.17 -3.46
C GLY A 184 13.32 0.66 -3.72
N VAL A 185 12.24 0.00 -3.24
CA VAL A 185 11.87 -1.37 -3.59
C VAL A 185 10.80 -1.41 -4.66
N THR A 186 9.77 -0.57 -4.54
CA THR A 186 8.54 -0.71 -5.33
C THR A 186 8.58 0.03 -6.66
N GLU A 187 9.26 1.15 -6.75
CA GLU A 187 9.40 1.95 -7.98
C GLU A 187 10.50 1.42 -8.89
N HIS A 188 10.50 0.11 -9.11
CA HIS A 188 11.35 -0.60 -10.04
C HIS A 188 10.53 -1.50 -10.95
N LYS A 189 11.07 -1.83 -12.12
CA LYS A 189 10.43 -2.73 -13.09
C LYS A 189 9.95 -4.05 -12.46
N TYR A 190 10.67 -4.55 -11.47
CA TYR A 190 10.40 -5.82 -10.78
C TYR A 190 10.04 -5.62 -9.30
N GLY A 191 9.45 -4.47 -8.94
CA GLY A 191 9.12 -4.15 -7.55
C GLY A 191 8.20 -5.18 -6.89
N SER A 192 7.22 -5.72 -7.61
CA SER A 192 6.33 -6.76 -7.09
C SER A 192 7.06 -8.06 -6.76
N GLU A 193 8.04 -8.44 -7.58
CA GLU A 193 8.88 -9.60 -7.36
C GLU A 193 9.74 -9.43 -6.11
N VAL A 194 10.36 -8.25 -5.94
CA VAL A 194 11.18 -7.97 -4.75
C VAL A 194 10.36 -8.05 -3.47
N VAL A 195 9.15 -7.47 -3.45
CA VAL A 195 8.28 -7.57 -2.27
C VAL A 195 7.87 -9.02 -2.00
N ARG A 196 7.62 -9.85 -3.01
CA ARG A 196 7.38 -11.29 -2.81
C ARG A 196 8.60 -12.03 -2.25
N LEU A 197 9.82 -11.63 -2.65
CA LEU A 197 11.05 -12.17 -2.07
C LEU A 197 11.27 -11.71 -0.61
N ILE A 198 10.84 -10.51 -0.25
CA ILE A 198 10.76 -10.06 1.15
C ILE A 198 9.79 -10.96 1.94
N CYS A 199 8.61 -11.26 1.37
CA CYS A 199 7.68 -12.21 1.99
C CYS A 199 8.31 -13.60 2.14
N ASN A 200 9.02 -14.11 1.12
CA ASN A 200 9.72 -15.40 1.20
C ASN A 200 10.70 -15.44 2.37
N LEU A 201 11.54 -14.41 2.54
CA LEU A 201 12.50 -14.37 3.63
C LEU A 201 11.82 -14.41 5.00
N ALA A 202 10.75 -13.64 5.19
CA ALA A 202 9.98 -13.64 6.44
C ALA A 202 9.26 -14.97 6.69
N LEU A 203 8.70 -15.59 5.64
CA LEU A 203 8.03 -16.89 5.73
C LEU A 203 9.00 -18.02 6.08
N MET A 204 10.17 -18.07 5.44
CA MET A 204 11.12 -19.16 5.68
C MET A 204 11.79 -19.11 7.06
N THR A 205 11.88 -17.91 7.66
CA THR A 205 12.40 -17.72 9.02
C THR A 205 11.32 -17.64 10.09
N GLY A 206 10.04 -17.78 9.73
CA GLY A 206 8.90 -17.71 10.64
C GLY A 206 8.67 -16.32 11.28
N HIS A 207 9.24 -15.24 10.74
CA HIS A 207 9.11 -13.88 11.29
C HIS A 207 7.81 -13.20 10.83
N LEU A 208 6.69 -13.80 11.21
CA LEU A 208 5.33 -13.30 10.95
C LEU A 208 4.37 -13.71 12.05
N SER A 209 3.20 -13.05 12.10
CA SER A 209 2.04 -13.45 12.91
C SER A 209 2.25 -13.41 14.43
N ARG A 210 3.23 -12.65 14.92
CA ARG A 210 3.51 -12.45 16.34
C ARG A 210 4.09 -11.05 16.60
N PRO A 211 4.03 -10.53 17.84
CA PRO A 211 4.63 -9.25 18.19
C PRO A 211 6.11 -9.16 17.81
N GLY A 212 6.54 -8.03 17.27
CA GLY A 212 7.91 -7.80 16.85
C GLY A 212 8.31 -8.44 15.52
N SER A 213 7.41 -9.21 14.89
CA SER A 213 7.66 -9.93 13.63
C SER A 213 6.65 -9.47 12.57
N ALA A 214 7.01 -8.41 11.83
CA ALA A 214 6.10 -7.75 10.91
C ALA A 214 6.74 -7.36 9.56
N LEU A 215 5.91 -7.33 8.53
CA LEU A 215 6.18 -6.74 7.23
C LEU A 215 5.49 -5.39 7.16
N LEU A 216 6.27 -4.30 7.11
CA LEU A 216 5.80 -2.93 7.26
C LEU A 216 6.16 -2.07 6.03
N PRO A 217 5.31 -2.02 5.00
CA PRO A 217 5.50 -1.09 3.89
C PRO A 217 5.35 0.36 4.37
N LEU A 218 6.35 1.19 4.14
CA LEU A 218 6.33 2.61 4.45
C LEU A 218 5.73 3.38 3.28
N ARG A 219 4.40 3.54 3.28
CA ARG A 219 3.69 4.27 2.24
C ARG A 219 3.93 5.77 2.36
N GLY A 220 4.12 6.44 1.21
CA GLY A 220 4.55 7.85 1.16
C GLY A 220 3.46 8.85 1.51
N GLN A 221 2.39 8.88 0.71
CA GLN A 221 1.35 9.91 0.80
C GLN A 221 0.42 9.64 1.98
N ASN A 222 -0.08 10.73 2.58
CA ASN A 222 -1.14 10.64 3.56
C ASN A 222 -2.38 9.97 2.94
N ASN A 223 -2.98 9.02 3.66
CA ASN A 223 -4.18 8.28 3.26
C ASN A 223 -4.07 7.47 1.95
N VAL A 224 -2.89 7.24 1.37
CA VAL A 224 -2.76 6.40 0.17
C VAL A 224 -3.19 4.94 0.42
N GLN A 225 -3.05 4.45 1.65
CA GLN A 225 -3.63 3.17 2.06
C GLN A 225 -5.15 3.23 1.97
N GLY A 226 -5.76 4.28 2.56
CA GLY A 226 -7.22 4.45 2.57
C GLY A 226 -7.82 4.65 1.18
N SER A 227 -7.16 5.38 0.28
CA SER A 227 -7.68 5.53 -1.09
C SER A 227 -7.81 4.18 -1.81
N SER A 228 -6.83 3.30 -1.64
CA SER A 228 -6.88 1.95 -2.19
C SER A 228 -7.88 1.04 -1.47
N ASP A 229 -7.90 1.09 -0.12
CA ASP A 229 -8.82 0.32 0.73
C ASP A 229 -10.29 0.64 0.42
N MET A 230 -10.56 1.90 0.08
CA MET A 230 -11.91 2.40 -0.24
C MET A 230 -12.31 2.18 -1.70
N GLY A 231 -11.51 1.47 -2.48
CA GLY A 231 -11.89 1.04 -3.84
C GLY A 231 -11.66 2.09 -4.94
N ALA A 232 -10.83 3.11 -4.73
CA ALA A 232 -10.37 3.99 -5.81
C ALA A 232 -9.32 3.26 -6.68
N LEU A 233 -9.69 2.09 -7.21
CA LEU A 233 -8.89 1.21 -8.04
C LEU A 233 -9.74 0.63 -9.19
N PRO A 234 -9.16 0.36 -10.38
CA PRO A 234 -9.93 -0.01 -11.57
C PRO A 234 -10.55 -1.41 -11.51
N ASP A 235 -10.04 -2.26 -10.64
CA ASP A 235 -10.38 -3.68 -10.60
C ASP A 235 -11.06 -4.13 -9.30
N THR A 236 -11.20 -3.23 -8.30
CA THR A 236 -11.74 -3.60 -6.99
C THR A 236 -12.66 -2.54 -6.39
N TYR A 237 -13.63 -3.00 -5.62
CA TYR A 237 -14.37 -2.23 -4.63
C TYR A 237 -13.56 -2.14 -3.31
N THR A 238 -14.22 -1.73 -2.22
CA THR A 238 -13.63 -1.68 -0.87
C THR A 238 -12.97 -3.01 -0.48
N ALA A 239 -11.92 -2.92 0.33
CA ALA A 239 -11.11 -4.05 0.81
C ALA A 239 -10.60 -4.97 -0.34
N TYR A 240 -10.27 -4.36 -1.48
CA TYR A 240 -9.72 -5.07 -2.65
C TYR A 240 -10.62 -6.17 -3.24
N ARG A 241 -11.92 -6.11 -3.02
CA ARG A 241 -12.90 -7.08 -3.53
C ARG A 241 -13.17 -6.81 -5.00
N ARG A 242 -13.02 -7.82 -5.84
CA ARG A 242 -13.01 -7.72 -7.31
C ARG A 242 -14.32 -7.18 -7.89
N VAL A 243 -14.24 -6.30 -8.91
CA VAL A 243 -15.41 -5.77 -9.63
C VAL A 243 -16.10 -6.85 -10.50
N ASP A 244 -15.37 -7.88 -10.91
CA ASP A 244 -15.87 -9.03 -11.67
C ASP A 244 -16.39 -10.17 -10.77
N ASN A 245 -16.38 -10.00 -9.45
CA ASN A 245 -17.00 -10.93 -8.51
C ASN A 245 -18.50 -10.62 -8.41
N GLU A 246 -19.32 -11.50 -8.99
CA GLU A 246 -20.76 -11.27 -9.12
C GLU A 246 -21.50 -11.05 -7.78
N PRO A 247 -21.30 -11.84 -6.71
CA PRO A 247 -21.91 -11.56 -5.41
C PRO A 247 -21.54 -10.20 -4.83
N VAL A 248 -20.26 -9.79 -4.97
CA VAL A 248 -19.78 -8.49 -4.50
C VAL A 248 -20.44 -7.36 -5.25
N ALA A 249 -20.39 -7.40 -6.58
CA ALA A 249 -20.94 -6.37 -7.42
C ALA A 249 -22.46 -6.19 -7.22
N ARG A 250 -23.22 -7.30 -7.06
CA ARG A 250 -24.66 -7.25 -6.75
C ARG A 250 -24.97 -6.56 -5.41
N ALA A 251 -24.14 -6.73 -4.39
CA ALA A 251 -24.32 -6.03 -3.13
C ALA A 251 -24.22 -4.50 -3.31
N PHE A 252 -23.23 -4.03 -4.08
CA PHE A 252 -23.08 -2.62 -4.42
C PHE A 252 -24.21 -2.12 -5.32
N GLU A 253 -24.64 -2.89 -6.34
CA GLU A 253 -25.79 -2.57 -7.20
C GLU A 253 -27.07 -2.39 -6.39
N GLN A 254 -27.34 -3.31 -5.48
CA GLN A 254 -28.52 -3.21 -4.61
C GLN A 254 -28.48 -1.98 -3.72
N ARG A 255 -27.32 -1.62 -3.19
CA ARG A 255 -27.15 -0.46 -2.32
C ARG A 255 -27.23 0.87 -3.08
N TRP A 256 -26.58 0.94 -4.25
CA TRP A 256 -26.51 2.16 -5.05
C TRP A 256 -27.68 2.34 -6.03
N GLY A 257 -28.51 1.30 -6.21
CA GLY A 257 -29.70 1.34 -7.06
C GLY A 257 -29.43 1.39 -8.56
N VAL A 258 -28.26 0.97 -9.03
CA VAL A 258 -27.83 0.99 -10.43
C VAL A 258 -27.13 -0.29 -10.82
N GLN A 259 -27.09 -0.59 -12.12
CA GLN A 259 -26.25 -1.66 -12.64
C GLN A 259 -24.81 -1.18 -12.79
N LEU A 260 -23.85 -2.00 -12.39
CA LEU A 260 -22.42 -1.69 -12.41
C LEU A 260 -21.67 -2.52 -13.44
N SER A 261 -20.64 -1.93 -14.04
CA SER A 261 -19.75 -2.65 -14.97
C SER A 261 -18.94 -3.72 -14.25
N ARG A 262 -18.81 -4.89 -14.88
CA ARG A 262 -17.91 -5.99 -14.47
C ARG A 262 -16.54 -5.88 -15.14
N GLN A 263 -16.41 -5.01 -16.14
CA GLN A 263 -15.16 -4.81 -16.86
C GLN A 263 -14.16 -4.08 -15.99
N VAL A 264 -12.93 -4.59 -15.89
CA VAL A 264 -11.82 -3.89 -15.25
C VAL A 264 -11.52 -2.62 -16.03
N GLY A 265 -11.36 -1.50 -15.31
CA GLY A 265 -11.06 -0.20 -15.91
C GLY A 265 -9.58 -0.03 -16.24
N TYR A 266 -9.24 1.11 -16.85
CA TYR A 266 -7.86 1.50 -17.10
C TYR A 266 -7.14 1.90 -15.79
N LYS A 267 -5.87 1.55 -15.71
CA LYS A 267 -4.94 2.08 -14.69
C LYS A 267 -4.42 3.45 -15.10
N VAL A 268 -3.87 4.24 -14.18
CA VAL A 268 -3.37 5.60 -14.47
C VAL A 268 -2.50 5.66 -15.74
N PRO A 269 -1.44 4.85 -15.94
CA PRO A 269 -0.67 4.92 -17.17
C PRO A 269 -1.48 4.57 -18.43
N GLU A 270 -2.43 3.62 -18.31
CA GLU A 270 -3.32 3.24 -19.41
C GLU A 270 -4.35 4.33 -19.73
N MET A 271 -4.76 5.14 -18.72
CA MET A 271 -5.62 6.31 -18.91
C MET A 271 -4.92 7.40 -19.73
N PHE A 272 -3.66 7.70 -19.42
CA PHE A 272 -2.87 8.66 -20.20
C PHE A 272 -2.65 8.18 -21.65
N GLU A 273 -2.33 6.89 -21.83
CA GLU A 273 -2.21 6.33 -23.18
C GLU A 273 -3.52 6.43 -23.96
N ALA A 274 -4.65 6.06 -23.34
CA ALA A 274 -5.97 6.16 -23.95
C ALA A 274 -6.37 7.61 -24.28
N ALA A 275 -5.94 8.58 -23.47
CA ALA A 275 -6.16 10.02 -23.76
C ALA A 275 -5.32 10.47 -24.95
N VAL A 276 -4.04 10.09 -25.05
CA VAL A 276 -3.18 10.38 -26.21
C VAL A 276 -3.76 9.76 -27.49
N GLU A 277 -4.37 8.59 -27.41
CA GLU A 277 -5.02 7.92 -28.53
C GLU A 277 -6.44 8.45 -28.85
N GLY A 278 -6.97 9.38 -28.06
CA GLY A 278 -8.35 9.92 -28.20
C GLY A 278 -9.47 8.95 -27.82
N LYS A 279 -9.13 7.86 -27.12
CA LYS A 279 -10.10 6.87 -26.62
C LYS A 279 -10.73 7.30 -25.28
N LEU A 280 -9.94 7.96 -24.43
CA LEU A 280 -10.40 8.63 -23.21
C LEU A 280 -10.57 10.11 -23.52
N LYS A 281 -11.81 10.62 -23.35
CA LYS A 281 -12.17 11.97 -23.77
C LYS A 281 -12.28 12.96 -22.60
N ALA A 282 -12.61 12.46 -21.41
CA ALA A 282 -12.75 13.28 -20.23
C ALA A 282 -12.01 12.64 -19.05
N MET A 283 -11.48 13.49 -18.16
CA MET A 283 -10.82 13.03 -16.92
C MET A 283 -11.24 13.94 -15.76
N TYR A 284 -11.37 13.34 -14.59
CA TYR A 284 -11.57 14.03 -13.32
C TYR A 284 -10.35 13.73 -12.44
N ILE A 285 -9.52 14.73 -12.15
CA ILE A 285 -8.33 14.61 -11.30
C ILE A 285 -8.69 15.18 -9.92
N PHE A 286 -8.45 14.38 -8.90
CA PHE A 286 -8.86 14.65 -7.54
C PHE A 286 -7.66 14.61 -6.59
N GLY A 287 -7.20 15.80 -6.15
CA GLY A 287 -6.14 15.97 -5.16
C GLY A 287 -4.78 15.43 -5.61
N GLU A 288 -4.45 15.57 -6.90
CA GLU A 288 -3.18 15.09 -7.46
C GLU A 288 -2.67 16.01 -8.57
N ASP A 289 -1.38 16.35 -8.54
CA ASP A 289 -0.70 17.17 -9.56
C ASP A 289 0.07 16.29 -10.55
N VAL A 290 -0.68 15.53 -11.37
CA VAL A 290 -0.13 14.52 -12.30
C VAL A 290 0.86 15.10 -13.31
N ALA A 291 0.75 16.39 -13.65
CA ALA A 291 1.70 17.06 -14.55
C ALA A 291 3.12 17.17 -13.94
N GLN A 292 3.25 17.05 -12.61
CA GLN A 292 4.54 17.05 -11.92
C GLN A 292 4.94 15.68 -11.37
N THR A 293 3.97 14.87 -10.93
CA THR A 293 4.25 13.68 -10.12
C THR A 293 4.33 12.39 -10.93
N ASP A 294 3.62 12.31 -12.06
CA ASP A 294 3.63 11.09 -12.86
C ASP A 294 4.87 10.97 -13.76
N PRO A 295 5.38 9.74 -13.94
CA PRO A 295 6.54 9.51 -14.78
C PRO A 295 6.23 9.85 -16.26
N ASN A 296 7.27 10.30 -17.00
CA ASN A 296 7.17 10.75 -18.39
C ASN A 296 6.25 11.97 -18.57
N THR A 297 6.58 13.06 -17.89
CA THR A 297 5.85 14.34 -17.89
C THR A 297 5.41 14.81 -19.28
N THR A 298 6.25 14.69 -20.32
CA THR A 298 5.90 15.06 -21.69
C THR A 298 4.70 14.26 -22.23
N HIS A 299 4.63 12.97 -21.90
CA HIS A 299 3.52 12.11 -22.30
C HIS A 299 2.23 12.46 -21.52
N VAL A 300 2.37 12.73 -20.22
CA VAL A 300 1.25 13.15 -19.37
C VAL A 300 0.66 14.46 -19.86
N ILE A 301 1.50 15.49 -20.12
CA ILE A 301 1.04 16.79 -20.66
C ILE A 301 0.29 16.58 -21.98
N LYS A 302 0.86 15.79 -22.91
CA LYS A 302 0.19 15.48 -24.17
C LYS A 302 -1.16 14.79 -23.97
N ALA A 303 -1.28 13.92 -22.96
CA ALA A 303 -2.55 13.28 -22.64
C ALA A 303 -3.58 14.30 -22.14
N LEU A 304 -3.18 15.22 -21.24
CA LEU A 304 -4.05 16.28 -20.73
C LEU A 304 -4.52 17.23 -21.83
N GLU A 305 -3.63 17.63 -22.74
CA GLU A 305 -3.94 18.50 -23.89
C GLU A 305 -4.90 17.84 -24.93
N ASN A 306 -4.92 16.51 -25.00
CA ASN A 306 -5.79 15.77 -25.91
C ASN A 306 -7.21 15.53 -25.37
N LEU A 307 -7.45 15.75 -24.08
CA LEU A 307 -8.78 15.58 -23.49
C LEU A 307 -9.76 16.60 -24.07
N GLU A 308 -11.00 16.18 -24.30
CA GLU A 308 -12.12 17.08 -24.64
C GLU A 308 -12.63 17.83 -23.41
N PHE A 309 -12.45 17.28 -22.18
CA PHE A 309 -12.90 17.88 -20.94
C PHE A 309 -12.07 17.39 -19.75
N LEU A 310 -11.53 18.32 -18.97
CA LEU A 310 -10.73 18.04 -17.77
C LEU A 310 -11.29 18.81 -16.57
N VAL A 311 -11.63 18.08 -15.52
CA VAL A 311 -11.99 18.63 -14.20
C VAL A 311 -10.85 18.37 -13.23
N CYS A 312 -10.39 19.40 -12.53
CA CYS A 312 -9.47 19.27 -11.39
C CYS A 312 -10.16 19.73 -10.11
N GLN A 313 -10.12 18.90 -9.07
CA GLN A 313 -10.55 19.25 -7.73
C GLN A 313 -9.33 19.24 -6.83
N ASP A 314 -8.92 20.38 -6.30
CA ASP A 314 -7.71 20.51 -5.50
C ASP A 314 -7.82 21.67 -4.50
N ILE A 315 -6.95 21.69 -3.50
CA ILE A 315 -6.82 22.74 -2.50
C ILE A 315 -5.96 23.93 -3.00
N PHE A 316 -5.19 23.74 -4.05
CA PHE A 316 -4.33 24.76 -4.68
C PHE A 316 -4.45 24.71 -6.20
N GLU A 317 -4.11 25.84 -6.85
CA GLU A 317 -3.77 25.83 -8.26
C GLU A 317 -2.42 25.12 -8.45
N THR A 318 -2.39 24.09 -9.31
CA THR A 318 -1.23 23.23 -9.57
C THR A 318 -0.79 23.35 -11.04
N GLU A 319 0.28 22.66 -11.42
CA GLU A 319 0.65 22.57 -12.84
C GLU A 319 -0.44 21.87 -13.66
N THR A 320 -1.10 20.88 -13.09
CA THR A 320 -2.21 20.14 -13.74
C THR A 320 -3.42 21.03 -13.97
N THR A 321 -3.77 21.92 -13.05
CA THR A 321 -4.94 22.80 -13.19
C THR A 321 -4.82 23.79 -14.36
N LYS A 322 -3.61 24.02 -14.89
CA LYS A 322 -3.41 24.86 -16.09
C LYS A 322 -4.03 24.26 -17.37
N TYR A 323 -4.29 22.97 -17.38
CA TYR A 323 -4.92 22.24 -18.49
C TYR A 323 -6.42 22.01 -18.27
N ALA A 324 -6.95 22.34 -17.08
CA ALA A 324 -8.32 22.05 -16.70
C ALA A 324 -9.32 23.04 -17.35
N ASP A 325 -10.45 22.49 -17.80
CA ASP A 325 -11.61 23.29 -18.20
C ASP A 325 -12.39 23.80 -16.97
N VAL A 326 -12.39 23.03 -15.88
CA VAL A 326 -13.05 23.35 -14.61
C VAL A 326 -12.12 23.03 -13.45
N VAL A 327 -11.96 23.99 -12.54
CA VAL A 327 -11.28 23.81 -11.26
C VAL A 327 -12.29 23.96 -10.13
N LEU A 328 -12.37 22.94 -9.28
CA LEU A 328 -13.27 22.92 -8.11
C LEU A 328 -12.43 23.10 -6.84
N PRO A 329 -12.58 24.20 -6.09
CA PRO A 329 -11.78 24.47 -4.90
C PRO A 329 -12.23 23.55 -3.75
N ALA A 330 -11.34 22.68 -3.32
CA ALA A 330 -11.54 21.75 -2.22
C ALA A 330 -10.97 22.27 -0.89
N SER A 331 -11.41 21.68 0.21
CA SER A 331 -10.92 22.02 1.54
C SER A 331 -9.79 21.08 2.01
N ALA A 332 -8.88 21.63 2.82
CA ALA A 332 -7.80 20.86 3.44
C ALA A 332 -8.34 19.93 4.56
N PHE A 333 -7.50 18.99 5.01
CA PHE A 333 -7.89 18.02 6.04
C PHE A 333 -8.27 18.64 7.40
N LEU A 334 -7.77 19.85 7.71
CA LEU A 334 -8.14 20.59 8.92
C LEU A 334 -9.50 21.30 8.82
N GLU A 335 -10.14 21.29 7.65
CA GLU A 335 -11.35 22.01 7.30
C GLU A 335 -12.56 21.07 7.08
N LYS A 336 -12.36 19.76 7.25
CA LYS A 336 -13.38 18.71 7.03
C LYS A 336 -13.26 17.56 8.03
N SER A 337 -14.28 16.72 8.08
CA SER A 337 -14.30 15.50 8.89
C SER A 337 -14.20 14.25 8.02
N GLY A 338 -13.71 13.16 8.60
CA GLY A 338 -13.60 11.87 7.95
C GLY A 338 -12.53 10.99 8.61
N THR A 339 -12.08 9.95 7.91
CA THR A 339 -10.99 9.11 8.37
C THR A 339 -9.85 9.06 7.38
N PHE A 340 -8.63 8.95 7.89
CA PHE A 340 -7.45 8.53 7.15
C PHE A 340 -7.06 7.11 7.56
N THR A 341 -6.53 6.33 6.61
CA THR A 341 -5.91 5.04 6.92
C THR A 341 -4.40 5.15 6.72
N ASN A 342 -3.65 4.95 7.81
CA ASN A 342 -2.19 5.03 7.75
C ASN A 342 -1.54 3.73 7.22
N ALA A 343 -0.21 3.72 7.10
CA ALA A 343 0.53 2.59 6.53
C ALA A 343 0.45 1.28 7.35
N GLU A 344 0.07 1.35 8.64
CA GLU A 344 -0.19 0.16 9.48
C GLU A 344 -1.66 -0.30 9.45
N ARG A 345 -2.46 0.14 8.46
CA ARG A 345 -3.89 -0.22 8.30
C ARG A 345 -4.81 0.39 9.37
N ARG A 346 -4.39 1.46 10.05
CA ARG A 346 -5.17 2.09 11.12
C ARG A 346 -6.04 3.19 10.58
N PHE A 347 -7.37 3.06 10.73
CA PHE A 347 -8.33 4.16 10.57
C PHE A 347 -8.10 5.17 11.69
N GLN A 348 -7.98 6.43 11.33
CA GLN A 348 -7.76 7.55 12.25
C GLN A 348 -8.77 8.64 11.94
N LEU A 349 -9.54 9.06 12.96
CA LEU A 349 -10.56 10.10 12.79
C LEU A 349 -9.90 11.47 12.64
N VAL A 350 -10.40 12.23 11.68
CA VAL A 350 -10.05 13.63 11.43
C VAL A 350 -11.27 14.49 11.73
N ALA A 351 -11.08 15.55 12.47
CA ALA A 351 -12.11 16.54 12.79
C ALA A 351 -11.70 17.92 12.30
N PRO A 352 -12.65 18.76 11.84
CA PRO A 352 -12.33 20.12 11.42
C PRO A 352 -11.85 20.95 12.60
N ALA A 353 -10.83 21.76 12.38
CA ALA A 353 -10.26 22.69 13.35
C ALA A 353 -10.43 24.14 12.93
N ILE A 354 -10.66 24.39 11.65
CA ILE A 354 -10.90 25.70 11.04
C ILE A 354 -11.96 25.57 9.94
N ASP A 355 -12.57 26.69 9.56
CA ASP A 355 -13.51 26.73 8.43
C ASP A 355 -12.73 26.75 7.08
N PRO A 356 -13.30 26.18 6.00
CA PRO A 356 -12.74 26.31 4.66
C PRO A 356 -12.62 27.79 4.22
N PRO A 357 -11.58 28.18 3.47
CA PRO A 357 -11.42 29.53 2.98
C PRO A 357 -12.36 29.84 1.81
N GLY A 358 -12.96 31.02 1.77
CA GLY A 358 -13.76 31.51 0.64
C GLY A 358 -14.94 30.61 0.32
N ASP A 359 -14.99 30.14 -0.94
CA ASP A 359 -16.05 29.25 -1.46
C ASP A 359 -15.59 27.77 -1.52
N ALA A 360 -14.42 27.43 -0.96
CA ALA A 360 -13.93 26.06 -0.91
C ALA A 360 -14.89 25.17 -0.10
N LYS A 361 -15.06 23.93 -0.55
CA LYS A 361 -15.98 22.97 0.06
C LYS A 361 -15.26 21.67 0.44
N PRO A 362 -15.76 20.94 1.46
CA PRO A 362 -15.32 19.58 1.72
C PRO A 362 -15.47 18.70 0.47
N ASP A 363 -14.51 17.82 0.24
CA ASP A 363 -14.48 16.96 -0.95
C ASP A 363 -15.77 16.14 -1.11
N LEU A 364 -16.29 15.57 -0.03
CA LEU A 364 -17.56 14.83 -0.04
C LEU A 364 -18.71 15.69 -0.55
N GLU A 365 -18.80 16.95 -0.14
CA GLU A 365 -19.86 17.88 -0.61
C GLU A 365 -19.74 18.13 -2.13
N ILE A 366 -18.51 18.39 -2.62
CA ILE A 366 -18.26 18.59 -4.06
C ILE A 366 -18.66 17.34 -4.85
N ILE A 367 -18.21 16.17 -4.42
CA ILE A 367 -18.51 14.89 -5.09
C ILE A 367 -20.03 14.64 -5.13
N GLN A 368 -20.75 14.90 -4.05
CA GLN A 368 -22.20 14.76 -4.01
C GLN A 368 -22.92 15.76 -4.95
N LEU A 369 -22.48 17.02 -4.98
CA LEU A 369 -23.05 18.03 -5.89
C LEU A 369 -22.86 17.63 -7.36
N VAL A 370 -21.66 17.17 -7.74
CA VAL A 370 -21.37 16.67 -9.09
C VAL A 370 -22.22 15.45 -9.41
N SER A 371 -22.32 14.50 -8.48
CA SER A 371 -23.11 13.28 -8.66
C SER A 371 -24.61 13.58 -8.84
N SER A 372 -25.15 14.47 -8.01
CA SER A 372 -26.55 14.91 -8.12
C SER A 372 -26.82 15.62 -9.44
N ALA A 373 -25.90 16.47 -9.92
CA ALA A 373 -25.99 17.11 -11.22
C ALA A 373 -26.00 16.13 -12.40
N LEU A 374 -25.35 14.96 -12.23
CA LEU A 374 -25.38 13.84 -13.18
C LEU A 374 -26.58 12.91 -13.00
N GLY A 375 -27.50 13.22 -12.09
CA GLY A 375 -28.74 12.47 -11.86
C GLY A 375 -28.61 11.27 -10.90
N HIS A 376 -27.50 11.16 -10.17
CA HIS A 376 -27.30 10.12 -9.15
C HIS A 376 -27.06 10.76 -7.77
N ASP A 377 -28.12 10.91 -6.99
CA ASP A 377 -28.02 11.46 -5.64
C ASP A 377 -27.47 10.40 -4.67
N MET A 378 -26.42 10.73 -3.94
CA MET A 378 -25.80 9.85 -2.95
C MET A 378 -26.52 9.92 -1.59
N GLY A 379 -27.02 11.09 -1.21
CA GLY A 379 -27.87 11.31 -0.05
C GLY A 379 -27.19 11.20 1.31
N TYR A 380 -25.85 11.33 1.39
CA TYR A 380 -25.15 11.31 2.68
C TYR A 380 -25.24 12.66 3.38
N ALA A 381 -25.59 12.66 4.67
CA ALA A 381 -25.58 13.84 5.52
C ALA A 381 -24.14 14.24 5.90
N ASP A 382 -23.27 13.25 6.15
CA ASP A 382 -21.88 13.46 6.57
C ASP A 382 -20.99 12.26 6.24
N SER A 383 -19.70 12.34 6.63
CA SER A 383 -18.73 11.29 6.42
C SER A 383 -18.97 10.05 7.29
N ALA A 384 -19.69 10.16 8.43
CA ALA A 384 -20.00 9.02 9.27
C ALA A 384 -21.02 8.10 8.59
N GLU A 385 -22.05 8.66 7.92
CA GLU A 385 -23.00 7.87 7.12
C GLU A 385 -22.32 7.15 5.95
N VAL A 386 -21.29 7.74 5.35
CA VAL A 386 -20.47 7.08 4.32
C VAL A 386 -19.74 5.89 4.92
N MET A 387 -19.14 6.05 6.11
CA MET A 387 -18.44 4.95 6.80
C MET A 387 -19.42 3.83 7.19
N ASP A 388 -20.62 4.14 7.63
CA ASP A 388 -21.65 3.14 7.94
C ASP A 388 -22.04 2.33 6.69
N GLU A 389 -22.14 2.97 5.53
CA GLU A 389 -22.36 2.27 4.25
C GLU A 389 -21.17 1.37 3.88
N ILE A 390 -19.93 1.87 4.04
CA ILE A 390 -18.71 1.09 3.81
C ILE A 390 -18.69 -0.15 4.70
N ALA A 391 -18.97 0.01 5.99
CA ALA A 391 -19.01 -1.09 6.96
C ALA A 391 -20.08 -2.14 6.61
N ALA A 392 -21.26 -1.69 6.19
CA ALA A 392 -22.37 -2.57 5.80
C ALA A 392 -22.05 -3.41 4.54
N LEU A 393 -21.25 -2.87 3.62
CA LEU A 393 -20.89 -3.55 2.35
C LEU A 393 -19.59 -4.35 2.41
N THR A 394 -18.77 -4.16 3.46
CA THR A 394 -17.40 -4.64 3.52
C THR A 394 -17.17 -5.46 4.79
N PRO A 395 -17.20 -6.81 4.72
CA PRO A 395 -17.04 -7.65 5.91
C PRO A 395 -15.77 -7.35 6.72
N GLU A 396 -14.66 -6.99 6.05
CA GLU A 396 -13.40 -6.64 6.68
C GLU A 396 -13.46 -5.35 7.52
N TYR A 397 -14.52 -4.53 7.33
CA TYR A 397 -14.73 -3.26 8.02
C TYR A 397 -16.04 -3.23 8.83
N ALA A 398 -16.69 -4.40 9.01
CA ALA A 398 -18.03 -4.49 9.59
C ALA A 398 -18.17 -3.90 11.01
N GLY A 399 -17.06 -3.80 11.75
CA GLY A 399 -17.03 -3.17 13.07
C GLY A 399 -16.62 -1.71 13.08
N VAL A 400 -16.32 -1.09 11.92
CA VAL A 400 -15.83 0.29 11.86
C VAL A 400 -17.01 1.28 11.92
N SER A 401 -16.92 2.27 12.79
CA SER A 401 -17.75 3.48 12.78
C SER A 401 -16.92 4.65 13.32
N HIS A 402 -17.29 5.89 13.03
CA HIS A 402 -16.59 7.07 13.57
C HIS A 402 -16.51 7.05 15.10
N GLU A 403 -17.58 6.61 15.78
CA GLU A 403 -17.63 6.47 17.24
C GLU A 403 -16.57 5.49 17.74
N ARG A 404 -16.47 4.30 17.12
CA ARG A 404 -15.51 3.25 17.50
C ARG A 404 -14.06 3.58 17.13
N VAL A 405 -13.84 4.24 15.98
CA VAL A 405 -12.51 4.73 15.61
C VAL A 405 -11.98 5.69 16.67
N GLY A 406 -12.81 6.60 17.16
CA GLY A 406 -12.49 7.46 18.29
C GLY A 406 -11.12 8.13 18.15
N ARG A 407 -10.40 8.26 19.29
CA ARG A 407 -9.08 8.92 19.35
C ARG A 407 -7.90 7.99 19.08
N THR A 408 -8.06 6.69 19.28
CA THR A 408 -6.96 5.70 19.17
C THR A 408 -6.86 5.04 17.80
N GLY A 409 -7.94 5.12 17.04
CA GLY A 409 -8.07 4.44 15.75
C GLY A 409 -8.29 2.94 15.88
N LEU A 410 -8.60 2.29 14.75
CA LEU A 410 -8.81 0.84 14.63
C LEU A 410 -8.00 0.30 13.46
N GLN A 411 -7.34 -0.83 13.61
CA GLN A 411 -6.61 -1.50 12.52
C GLN A 411 -7.48 -2.59 11.87
N TRP A 412 -7.74 -2.43 10.56
CA TRP A 412 -8.53 -3.44 9.86
C TRP A 412 -7.73 -4.76 9.64
N PRO A 413 -8.42 -5.92 9.52
CA PRO A 413 -9.86 -6.16 9.64
C PRO A 413 -10.40 -5.83 11.03
N VAL A 414 -11.66 -5.33 11.06
CA VAL A 414 -12.36 -5.03 12.30
C VAL A 414 -13.64 -5.88 12.37
N ALA A 415 -13.70 -6.76 13.35
CA ALA A 415 -14.86 -7.64 13.55
C ALA A 415 -16.13 -6.84 13.92
N PRO A 416 -17.35 -7.39 13.71
CA PRO A 416 -18.60 -6.69 14.00
C PRO A 416 -18.75 -6.18 15.43
N ASP A 417 -18.08 -6.80 16.40
CA ASP A 417 -18.04 -6.35 17.80
C ASP A 417 -17.08 -5.17 18.05
N GLY A 418 -16.29 -4.77 17.03
CA GLY A 418 -15.33 -3.68 17.11
C GLY A 418 -13.91 -4.14 17.46
N THR A 419 -13.67 -5.45 17.58
CA THR A 419 -12.32 -5.98 17.79
C THR A 419 -11.49 -5.76 16.51
N ASP A 420 -10.37 -5.05 16.65
CA ASP A 420 -9.44 -4.77 15.56
C ASP A 420 -8.30 -5.81 15.49
N SER A 421 -7.52 -5.79 14.40
CA SER A 421 -6.49 -6.79 14.12
C SER A 421 -5.10 -6.14 13.96
N PRO A 422 -4.43 -5.77 15.07
CA PRO A 422 -3.09 -5.18 15.02
C PRO A 422 -2.06 -6.09 14.34
N ILE A 423 -2.17 -7.41 14.57
CA ILE A 423 -1.32 -8.43 13.96
C ILE A 423 -2.19 -9.30 13.06
N LEU A 424 -1.78 -9.46 11.80
CA LEU A 424 -2.45 -10.32 10.84
C LEU A 424 -1.92 -11.76 10.89
N TYR A 425 -2.76 -12.69 10.43
CA TYR A 425 -2.39 -14.08 10.18
C TYR A 425 -1.99 -14.89 11.44
N VAL A 426 -2.48 -14.52 12.61
CA VAL A 426 -2.19 -15.26 13.84
C VAL A 426 -2.58 -16.74 13.68
N ASP A 427 -3.78 -17.00 13.22
CA ASP A 427 -4.30 -18.36 13.03
C ASP A 427 -4.02 -18.90 11.62
N GLU A 428 -4.44 -18.19 10.58
CA GLU A 428 -4.33 -18.60 9.18
C GLU A 428 -4.07 -17.42 8.24
N PHE A 429 -3.54 -17.69 7.06
CA PHE A 429 -3.38 -16.70 5.99
C PHE A 429 -4.67 -16.57 5.18
N SER A 430 -4.94 -15.39 4.65
CA SER A 430 -6.17 -15.09 3.88
C SER A 430 -6.07 -15.57 2.41
N LEU A 431 -5.57 -16.78 2.22
CA LEU A 431 -5.45 -17.46 0.95
C LEU A 431 -6.21 -18.80 0.98
N PRO A 432 -6.59 -19.39 -0.17
CA PRO A 432 -7.22 -20.69 -0.19
C PRO A 432 -6.41 -21.75 0.56
N GLY A 433 -7.04 -22.43 1.50
CA GLY A 433 -6.39 -23.42 2.37
C GLY A 433 -5.67 -22.83 3.59
N GLY A 434 -5.80 -21.53 3.87
CA GLY A 434 -5.26 -20.88 5.07
C GLY A 434 -3.72 -20.78 5.12
N LYS A 435 -3.02 -21.06 4.01
CA LYS A 435 -1.56 -21.11 3.93
C LYS A 435 -0.99 -20.00 3.05
N ALA A 436 0.14 -19.43 3.46
CA ALA A 436 0.92 -18.48 2.65
C ALA A 436 1.56 -19.17 1.44
N GLN A 437 1.82 -18.43 0.40
CA GLN A 437 2.41 -18.93 -0.84
C GLN A 437 3.79 -18.36 -1.09
N PHE A 438 4.79 -19.21 -1.12
CA PHE A 438 6.13 -18.87 -1.62
C PHE A 438 6.14 -18.55 -3.13
N ALA A 439 7.18 -17.87 -3.57
CA ALA A 439 7.35 -17.52 -4.98
C ALA A 439 8.78 -17.72 -5.45
N ALA A 440 9.01 -18.66 -6.35
CA ALA A 440 10.30 -18.87 -7.00
C ALA A 440 10.51 -17.83 -8.12
N LEU A 441 11.14 -16.71 -7.78
CA LEU A 441 11.33 -15.55 -8.64
C LEU A 441 12.82 -15.25 -8.79
N PRO A 442 13.46 -15.56 -9.94
CA PRO A 442 14.86 -15.27 -10.15
C PRO A 442 15.12 -13.77 -10.35
N TYR A 443 16.33 -13.32 -10.03
CA TYR A 443 16.83 -12.01 -10.45
C TYR A 443 16.90 -11.93 -11.98
N LYS A 444 16.50 -10.78 -12.56
CA LYS A 444 16.44 -10.54 -14.01
C LYS A 444 17.21 -9.30 -14.40
#